data_44846e45a296511f85aa3829771558ce
#
_entry.id   44846e45a296511f85aa3829771558ce
#
_cell.length_a   1.000
_cell.length_b   1.000
_cell.length_c   1.000
_cell.angle_alpha   90.00
_cell.angle_beta   90.00
_cell.angle_gamma   90.00
#
_symmetry.space_group_name_H-M   'P 1'
#
loop_
_entity.id
_entity.type
_entity.pdbx_description
1 polymer ?
#
loop_
_entity_poly.entity_id
_entity_poly.type
_entity_poly.pdbx_seq_one_letter_code
_entity_poly.pdbx_strand_id
1 'polypeptide(L)'
;MYKQVKKIEELYDYFYIDGKIYAKMEENCRLKELSLTGEVLWEAEETEIRYNYVNNNVIIFNLESLEDKYTYDRTFIYDRRKKTLIFKGEIKLILFSKKCFDGNILYSSTNENIIIFDILKGEILKKIDKPTMGITLLVTEKYVIKKYDPYIYIYVKSDYSLVRQQNIQDFFPGEEDLSILEIYSYKDTFIIIARVGIVCLSQKDGSLIWKCDHYARTMEIVGHYGYVCTSLSFYRVDLDTGEFYNYNRKYSRLPDFEYNGENHWPSGHRVVYHKGLLWYDVHTSKHPFIIAIDPETGNYQWIHEITSSNRYIENIKFYDNRMFVTDTDYNLFIYEEE
;
A
#
# COMPACT_ATOMS: atom_id res chain seq x y z
N MET A 1 -8.44 21.63 11.25
CA MET A 1 -7.29 21.76 10.33
C MET A 1 -6.10 21.04 10.93
N TYR A 2 -4.99 20.88 10.21
CA TYR A 2 -3.82 20.18 10.75
C TYR A 2 -2.63 21.12 10.82
N LYS A 3 -1.87 21.03 11.92
CA LYS A 3 -0.65 21.83 12.16
C LYS A 3 0.54 20.90 12.40
N GLN A 4 1.65 21.16 11.71
CA GLN A 4 2.89 20.39 11.90
C GLN A 4 3.43 20.58 13.33
N VAL A 5 3.61 19.46 14.02
CA VAL A 5 4.15 19.44 15.40
C VAL A 5 5.53 18.84 15.49
N LYS A 6 5.92 17.99 14.53
CA LYS A 6 7.21 17.30 14.54
C LYS A 6 7.71 16.97 13.14
N LYS A 7 9.04 16.95 12.97
CA LYS A 7 9.76 16.33 11.86
C LYS A 7 10.74 15.32 12.45
N ILE A 8 10.79 14.10 11.88
CA ILE A 8 11.77 13.04 12.17
C ILE A 8 12.48 12.76 10.86
N GLU A 9 13.80 12.78 10.85
CA GLU A 9 14.62 12.58 9.65
C GLU A 9 15.16 11.16 9.57
N GLU A 10 15.65 10.76 8.37
CA GLU A 10 16.30 9.47 8.11
C GLU A 10 15.41 8.24 8.32
N LEU A 11 14.11 8.37 8.04
CA LEU A 11 13.12 7.34 8.26
C LEU A 11 12.65 6.74 6.92
N TYR A 12 13.13 5.54 6.57
CA TYR A 12 12.86 4.89 5.29
C TYR A 12 11.43 4.35 5.16
N ASP A 13 10.89 3.75 6.22
CA ASP A 13 9.52 3.22 6.28
C ASP A 13 9.05 3.19 7.73
N TYR A 14 7.73 3.26 7.95
CA TYR A 14 7.20 3.29 9.30
C TYR A 14 5.81 2.68 9.44
N PHE A 15 5.51 2.27 10.68
CA PHE A 15 4.19 1.89 11.18
C PHE A 15 3.90 2.69 12.45
N TYR A 16 2.67 3.16 12.60
CA TYR A 16 2.23 3.80 13.84
C TYR A 16 1.21 2.91 14.55
N ILE A 17 1.47 2.55 15.79
CA ILE A 17 0.64 1.63 16.57
C ILE A 17 0.73 1.99 18.05
N ASP A 18 -0.40 2.15 18.72
CA ASP A 18 -0.51 2.43 20.16
C ASP A 18 0.35 3.62 20.62
N GLY A 19 0.32 4.73 19.85
CA GLY A 19 1.08 5.94 20.21
C GLY A 19 2.59 5.88 19.93
N LYS A 20 3.06 4.86 19.22
CA LYS A 20 4.48 4.63 18.93
C LYS A 20 4.73 4.47 17.44
N ILE A 21 5.90 4.91 17.00
CA ILE A 21 6.36 4.81 15.62
C ILE A 21 7.39 3.67 15.55
N TYR A 22 7.13 2.69 14.71
CA TYR A 22 8.07 1.62 14.36
C TYR A 22 8.70 1.98 13.03
N ALA A 23 9.93 2.44 13.05
CA ALA A 23 10.61 3.01 11.90
C ALA A 23 11.80 2.17 11.47
N LYS A 24 11.92 1.91 10.15
CA LYS A 24 13.19 1.49 9.56
C LYS A 24 14.00 2.75 9.25
N MET A 25 15.13 2.89 9.92
CA MET A 25 16.02 4.03 9.72
C MET A 25 16.86 3.84 8.46
N GLU A 26 17.23 4.95 7.79
CA GLU A 26 18.13 4.92 6.63
C GLU A 26 19.53 4.46 7.03
N GLU A 27 20.02 4.99 8.14
CA GLU A 27 21.32 4.58 8.70
C GLU A 27 21.26 3.14 9.20
N ASN A 28 22.11 2.27 8.67
CA ASN A 28 22.25 0.85 9.02
C ASN A 28 20.99 -0.01 8.82
N CYS A 29 19.94 0.49 8.18
CA CYS A 29 18.68 -0.23 7.94
C CYS A 29 18.16 -0.95 9.20
N ARG A 30 18.23 -0.32 10.37
CA ARG A 30 17.73 -0.85 11.64
C ARG A 30 16.28 -0.48 11.89
N LEU A 31 15.57 -1.36 12.57
CA LEU A 31 14.21 -1.09 13.03
C LEU A 31 14.26 -0.52 14.46
N LYS A 32 13.66 0.65 14.64
CA LYS A 32 13.51 1.33 15.93
C LYS A 32 12.05 1.52 16.30
N GLU A 33 11.76 1.45 17.59
CA GLU A 33 10.51 1.97 18.16
C GLU A 33 10.80 3.36 18.71
N LEU A 34 10.06 4.35 18.22
CA LEU A 34 10.21 5.74 18.61
C LEU A 34 8.96 6.23 19.33
N SER A 35 9.13 7.16 20.24
CA SER A 35 8.05 8.01 20.74
C SER A 35 7.60 8.99 19.65
N LEU A 36 6.47 9.65 19.86
CA LEU A 36 6.02 10.74 18.95
C LEU A 36 6.99 11.95 18.95
N THR A 37 7.81 12.07 19.96
CA THR A 37 8.87 13.10 20.02
C THR A 37 10.16 12.69 19.31
N GLY A 38 10.23 11.44 18.81
CA GLY A 38 11.39 10.89 18.11
C GLY A 38 12.43 10.26 19.03
N GLU A 39 12.12 10.09 20.32
CA GLU A 39 13.00 9.40 21.27
C GLU A 39 12.98 7.90 20.99
N VAL A 40 14.16 7.26 20.97
CA VAL A 40 14.28 5.81 20.76
C VAL A 40 13.88 5.09 22.05
N LEU A 41 12.82 4.28 21.95
CA LEU A 41 12.30 3.46 23.05
C LEU A 41 12.81 2.02 23.00
N TRP A 42 13.10 1.53 21.81
CA TRP A 42 13.65 0.20 21.56
C TRP A 42 14.30 0.17 20.17
N GLU A 43 15.29 -0.70 20.01
CA GLU A 43 15.99 -0.92 18.75
C GLU A 43 16.22 -2.41 18.56
N ALA A 44 16.00 -2.93 17.34
CA ALA A 44 16.36 -4.29 16.98
C ALA A 44 17.88 -4.46 16.95
N GLU A 45 18.37 -5.61 17.39
CA GLU A 45 19.81 -5.93 17.33
C GLU A 45 20.29 -6.13 15.90
N GLU A 46 19.39 -6.59 15.03
CA GLU A 46 19.68 -6.89 13.65
C GLU A 46 19.82 -5.62 12.80
N THR A 47 20.74 -5.68 11.85
CA THR A 47 20.98 -4.67 10.81
C THR A 47 20.61 -5.22 9.44
N GLU A 48 20.66 -4.41 8.39
CA GLU A 48 20.38 -4.79 7.01
C GLU A 48 18.95 -5.31 6.80
N ILE A 49 18.00 -4.71 7.54
CA ILE A 49 16.58 -5.05 7.41
C ILE A 49 16.08 -4.58 6.05
N ARG A 50 15.63 -5.55 5.24
CA ARG A 50 15.12 -5.27 3.89
C ARG A 50 13.66 -4.89 3.90
N TYR A 51 12.83 -5.74 4.49
CA TYR A 51 11.39 -5.54 4.61
C TYR A 51 10.96 -5.71 6.05
N ASN A 52 9.99 -4.91 6.46
CA ASN A 52 9.40 -4.99 7.79
C ASN A 52 7.88 -4.87 7.71
N TYR A 53 7.23 -5.46 8.68
CA TYR A 53 5.78 -5.36 8.90
C TYR A 53 5.52 -5.34 10.40
N VAL A 54 4.67 -4.43 10.84
CA VAL A 54 4.29 -4.31 12.26
C VAL A 54 2.78 -4.25 12.37
N ASN A 55 2.24 -5.04 13.30
CA ASN A 55 0.83 -4.97 13.69
C ASN A 55 0.68 -4.91 15.22
N ASN A 56 -0.52 -5.02 15.73
CA ASN A 56 -0.81 -4.92 17.16
C ASN A 56 -0.07 -5.97 18.02
N ASN A 57 0.32 -7.09 17.45
CA ASN A 57 0.88 -8.23 18.19
C ASN A 57 2.36 -8.45 17.92
N VAL A 58 2.81 -8.28 16.68
CA VAL A 58 4.13 -8.69 16.25
C VAL A 58 4.87 -7.61 15.45
N ILE A 59 6.19 -7.72 15.49
CA ILE A 59 7.13 -7.07 14.58
C ILE A 59 7.75 -8.17 13.75
N ILE A 60 7.64 -8.08 12.42
CA ILE A 60 8.23 -9.02 11.48
C ILE A 60 9.21 -8.26 10.59
N PHE A 61 10.39 -8.81 10.38
CA PHE A 61 11.30 -8.29 9.36
C PHE A 61 12.16 -9.37 8.73
N ASN A 62 12.64 -9.07 7.53
CA ASN A 62 13.55 -9.92 6.78
C ASN A 62 14.89 -9.21 6.65
N LEU A 63 15.96 -9.99 6.76
CA LEU A 63 17.31 -9.51 6.48
C LEU A 63 17.69 -9.79 5.04
N GLU A 64 18.54 -8.94 4.48
CA GLU A 64 19.18 -9.15 3.19
C GLU A 64 20.04 -10.41 3.24
N SER A 65 20.07 -11.17 2.14
CA SER A 65 20.91 -12.34 2.04
C SER A 65 22.39 -11.96 2.02
N LEU A 66 23.22 -12.76 2.66
CA LEU A 66 24.67 -12.58 2.63
C LEU A 66 25.29 -12.98 1.29
N GLU A 67 24.61 -13.86 0.53
CA GLU A 67 25.10 -14.38 -0.75
C GLU A 67 24.63 -13.53 -1.93
N ASP A 68 23.42 -12.97 -1.85
CA ASP A 68 22.84 -12.16 -2.91
C ASP A 68 22.09 -10.96 -2.30
N LYS A 69 22.58 -9.75 -2.53
CA LYS A 69 22.02 -8.49 -2.05
C LYS A 69 20.58 -8.21 -2.54
N TYR A 70 20.09 -8.93 -3.54
CA TYR A 70 18.75 -8.76 -4.07
C TYR A 70 17.75 -9.77 -3.50
N THR A 71 18.20 -10.70 -2.68
CA THR A 71 17.37 -11.68 -1.99
C THR A 71 17.38 -11.46 -0.48
N TYR A 72 16.41 -12.03 0.20
CA TYR A 72 16.31 -12.08 1.65
C TYR A 72 15.89 -13.49 2.03
N ASP A 73 16.58 -14.08 2.99
CA ASP A 73 16.47 -15.49 3.34
C ASP A 73 16.19 -15.74 4.82
N ARG A 74 16.34 -14.69 5.65
CA ARG A 74 16.18 -14.80 7.10
C ARG A 74 15.02 -13.95 7.57
N THR A 75 14.09 -14.57 8.29
CA THR A 75 12.94 -13.90 8.90
C THR A 75 13.04 -13.89 10.41
N PHE A 76 12.74 -12.76 11.00
CA PHE A 76 12.64 -12.56 12.43
C PHE A 76 11.23 -12.11 12.79
N ILE A 77 10.67 -12.66 13.86
CA ILE A 77 9.37 -12.26 14.40
C ILE A 77 9.52 -12.05 15.90
N TYR A 78 9.18 -10.87 16.35
CA TYR A 78 9.18 -10.47 17.75
C TYR A 78 7.75 -10.24 18.25
N ASP A 79 7.49 -10.61 19.51
CA ASP A 79 6.34 -10.07 20.24
C ASP A 79 6.50 -8.57 20.36
N ARG A 80 5.55 -7.81 19.84
CA ARG A 80 5.68 -6.35 19.79
C ARG A 80 5.73 -5.70 21.17
N ARG A 81 4.98 -6.24 22.14
CA ARG A 81 4.89 -5.67 23.48
C ARG A 81 6.04 -6.08 24.37
N LYS A 82 6.38 -7.37 24.33
CA LYS A 82 7.43 -7.93 25.19
C LYS A 82 8.84 -7.74 24.64
N LYS A 83 8.96 -7.44 23.33
CA LYS A 83 10.25 -7.39 22.62
C LYS A 83 11.04 -8.71 22.68
N THR A 84 10.34 -9.81 22.85
CA THR A 84 10.94 -11.15 22.87
C THR A 84 10.83 -11.80 21.51
N LEU A 85 11.86 -12.49 21.08
CA LEU A 85 11.90 -13.24 19.84
C LEU A 85 10.91 -14.40 19.89
N ILE A 86 9.98 -14.45 18.94
CA ILE A 86 9.03 -15.56 18.73
C ILE A 86 9.63 -16.55 17.73
N PHE A 87 10.20 -16.05 16.65
CA PHE A 87 10.73 -16.87 15.57
C PHE A 87 11.97 -16.26 14.93
N LYS A 88 12.93 -17.13 14.63
CA LYS A 88 14.09 -16.84 13.79
C LYS A 88 14.33 -18.04 12.89
N GLY A 89 14.37 -17.84 11.58
CA GLY A 89 14.57 -18.95 10.65
C GLY A 89 14.99 -18.50 9.26
N GLU A 90 15.61 -19.42 8.54
CA GLU A 90 15.98 -19.25 7.13
C GLU A 90 14.74 -19.53 6.27
N ILE A 91 13.74 -18.67 6.38
CA ILE A 91 12.50 -18.75 5.63
C ILE A 91 12.28 -17.41 4.94
N LYS A 92 12.04 -17.48 3.65
CA LYS A 92 11.67 -16.32 2.86
C LYS A 92 10.18 -16.05 3.01
N LEU A 93 9.80 -15.21 3.98
CA LEU A 93 8.45 -14.70 4.09
C LEU A 93 8.32 -13.40 3.30
N ILE A 94 7.52 -13.42 2.26
CA ILE A 94 7.30 -12.25 1.42
C ILE A 94 6.19 -11.39 2.04
N LEU A 95 6.54 -10.17 2.46
CA LEU A 95 5.70 -9.23 3.20
C LEU A 95 5.28 -8.05 2.31
N PHE A 96 4.52 -8.31 1.23
CA PHE A 96 4.16 -7.23 0.30
C PHE A 96 3.09 -6.28 0.83
N SER A 97 2.15 -6.77 1.61
CA SER A 97 1.06 -5.95 2.11
C SER A 97 0.28 -6.65 3.23
N LYS A 98 -0.47 -5.86 4.01
CA LYS A 98 -1.45 -6.39 4.97
C LYS A 98 -2.54 -7.26 4.33
N LYS A 99 -2.74 -7.15 3.02
CA LYS A 99 -3.70 -7.96 2.24
C LYS A 99 -3.29 -9.45 2.14
N CYS A 100 -2.04 -9.80 2.49
CA CYS A 100 -1.55 -11.18 2.52
C CYS A 100 -1.84 -11.91 3.83
N PHE A 101 -2.51 -11.25 4.77
CA PHE A 101 -2.87 -11.82 6.07
C PHE A 101 -4.35 -12.15 6.17
N ASP A 102 -4.64 -13.23 6.90
CA ASP A 102 -5.95 -13.57 7.41
C ASP A 102 -5.82 -13.69 8.94
N GLY A 103 -6.20 -12.63 9.65
CA GLY A 103 -5.91 -12.52 11.08
C GLY A 103 -4.40 -12.62 11.36
N ASN A 104 -4.00 -13.67 12.08
CA ASN A 104 -2.60 -13.95 12.42
C ASN A 104 -1.91 -14.92 11.44
N ILE A 105 -2.58 -15.30 10.38
CA ILE A 105 -2.06 -16.24 9.39
C ILE A 105 -1.52 -15.45 8.19
N LEU A 106 -0.23 -15.56 7.94
CA LEU A 106 0.43 -15.03 6.75
C LEU A 106 0.43 -16.06 5.63
N TYR A 107 0.01 -15.64 4.46
CA TYR A 107 0.10 -16.42 3.21
C TYR A 107 1.24 -15.86 2.35
N SER A 108 2.41 -16.41 2.55
CA SER A 108 3.60 -16.04 1.79
C SER A 108 3.80 -16.98 0.61
N SER A 109 4.27 -16.48 -0.51
CA SER A 109 4.60 -17.32 -1.67
C SER A 109 5.91 -16.92 -2.30
N THR A 110 6.70 -17.93 -2.61
CA THR A 110 7.89 -17.83 -3.45
C THR A 110 7.59 -18.49 -4.80
N ASN A 111 8.55 -18.47 -5.71
CA ASN A 111 8.42 -19.18 -6.99
C ASN A 111 8.34 -20.71 -6.83
N GLU A 112 8.82 -21.25 -5.70
CA GLU A 112 8.93 -22.68 -5.46
C GLU A 112 7.81 -23.23 -4.60
N ASN A 113 7.30 -22.42 -3.66
CA ASN A 113 6.33 -22.90 -2.68
C ASN A 113 5.40 -21.78 -2.14
N ILE A 114 4.36 -22.21 -1.46
CA ILE A 114 3.49 -21.38 -0.64
C ILE A 114 3.73 -21.77 0.81
N ILE A 115 3.94 -20.79 1.66
CA ILE A 115 4.11 -20.95 3.11
C ILE A 115 2.93 -20.32 3.80
N ILE A 116 2.20 -21.10 4.57
CA ILE A 116 1.16 -20.64 5.49
C ILE A 116 1.77 -20.62 6.88
N PHE A 117 1.85 -19.46 7.47
CA PHE A 117 2.61 -19.24 8.68
C PHE A 117 1.77 -18.58 9.78
N ASP A 118 1.73 -19.14 10.97
CA ASP A 118 1.13 -18.51 12.15
C ASP A 118 2.17 -17.60 12.81
N ILE A 119 1.97 -16.29 12.65
CA ILE A 119 2.92 -15.27 13.14
C ILE A 119 2.97 -15.14 14.65
N LEU A 120 1.92 -15.56 15.38
CA LEU A 120 1.91 -15.51 16.85
C LEU A 120 2.61 -16.71 17.47
N LYS A 121 2.53 -17.86 16.82
CA LYS A 121 3.20 -19.08 17.30
C LYS A 121 4.61 -19.24 16.77
N GLY A 122 4.95 -18.55 15.66
CA GLY A 122 6.21 -18.75 14.96
C GLY A 122 6.30 -20.09 14.25
N GLU A 123 5.17 -20.60 13.73
CA GLU A 123 5.08 -21.96 13.18
C GLU A 123 4.62 -21.98 11.72
N ILE A 124 5.25 -22.82 10.92
CA ILE A 124 4.75 -23.16 9.58
C ILE A 124 3.57 -24.11 9.75
N LEU A 125 2.37 -23.64 9.42
CA LEU A 125 1.18 -24.47 9.44
C LEU A 125 1.11 -25.40 8.23
N LYS A 126 1.57 -24.92 7.08
CA LYS A 126 1.58 -25.68 5.84
C LYS A 126 2.62 -25.16 4.87
N LYS A 127 3.34 -26.07 4.25
CA LYS A 127 4.19 -25.77 3.09
C LYS A 127 3.66 -26.56 1.90
N ILE A 128 3.44 -25.87 0.79
CA ILE A 128 2.92 -26.46 -0.43
C ILE A 128 4.01 -26.33 -1.48
N ASP A 129 4.70 -27.43 -1.71
CA ASP A 129 5.74 -27.55 -2.72
C ASP A 129 5.09 -27.71 -4.11
N LYS A 130 4.62 -26.62 -4.65
CA LYS A 130 4.17 -26.52 -6.03
C LYS A 130 4.86 -25.30 -6.63
N PRO A 131 5.45 -25.42 -7.79
CA PRO A 131 5.90 -24.26 -8.54
C PRO A 131 4.67 -23.41 -8.84
N THR A 132 4.43 -22.43 -7.99
CA THR A 132 3.35 -21.48 -8.16
C THR A 132 3.96 -20.17 -8.61
N MET A 133 3.74 -19.83 -9.87
CA MET A 133 4.23 -18.56 -10.40
C MET A 133 3.62 -17.39 -9.61
N GLY A 134 4.47 -16.40 -9.32
CA GLY A 134 4.04 -15.11 -8.80
C GLY A 134 3.90 -14.99 -7.29
N ILE A 135 3.51 -13.81 -6.88
CA ILE A 135 3.42 -13.36 -5.50
C ILE A 135 1.98 -13.28 -5.03
N THR A 136 1.73 -13.52 -3.73
CA THR A 136 0.41 -13.31 -3.14
C THR A 136 0.11 -11.82 -3.05
N LEU A 137 -1.02 -11.38 -3.62
CA LEU A 137 -1.50 -10.00 -3.56
C LEU A 137 -2.67 -9.81 -2.61
N LEU A 138 -3.54 -10.80 -2.51
CA LEU A 138 -4.77 -10.68 -1.74
C LEU A 138 -5.17 -12.03 -1.15
N VAL A 139 -5.55 -12.02 0.12
CA VAL A 139 -6.23 -13.14 0.80
C VAL A 139 -7.62 -12.67 1.19
N THR A 140 -8.62 -13.45 0.80
CA THR A 140 -10.02 -13.24 1.18
C THR A 140 -10.48 -14.36 2.11
N GLU A 141 -11.74 -14.35 2.48
CA GLU A 141 -12.33 -15.48 3.24
C GLU A 141 -12.21 -16.81 2.48
N LYS A 142 -12.42 -16.79 1.16
CA LYS A 142 -12.49 -18.00 0.31
C LYS A 142 -11.26 -18.23 -0.54
N TYR A 143 -10.53 -17.19 -0.92
CA TYR A 143 -9.51 -17.25 -1.97
C TYR A 143 -8.17 -16.70 -1.55
N VAL A 144 -7.11 -17.22 -2.15
CA VAL A 144 -5.78 -16.62 -2.21
C VAL A 144 -5.51 -16.25 -3.65
N ILE A 145 -5.25 -14.97 -3.90
CA ILE A 145 -4.99 -14.45 -5.23
C ILE A 145 -3.51 -14.11 -5.37
N LYS A 146 -2.89 -14.67 -6.41
CA LYS A 146 -1.50 -14.43 -6.77
C LYS A 146 -1.43 -13.72 -8.11
N LYS A 147 -0.37 -12.95 -8.32
CA LYS A 147 -0.05 -12.37 -9.63
C LYS A 147 1.29 -12.85 -10.17
N TYR A 148 1.34 -13.01 -11.46
CA TYR A 148 2.53 -13.12 -12.27
C TYR A 148 2.21 -12.49 -13.64
N ASP A 149 2.58 -11.22 -13.79
CA ASP A 149 2.16 -10.41 -14.93
C ASP A 149 2.30 -11.15 -16.27
N PRO A 150 1.31 -11.11 -17.14
CA PRO A 150 0.02 -10.43 -17.04
C PRO A 150 -1.10 -11.29 -16.41
N TYR A 151 -0.78 -12.35 -15.69
CA TYR A 151 -1.75 -13.33 -15.17
C TYR A 151 -2.07 -13.10 -13.69
N ILE A 152 -3.33 -13.38 -13.31
CA ILE A 152 -3.73 -13.66 -11.95
C ILE A 152 -4.09 -15.12 -11.79
N TYR A 153 -3.78 -15.68 -10.63
CA TYR A 153 -4.09 -17.05 -10.26
C TYR A 153 -4.96 -17.01 -8.99
N ILE A 154 -6.12 -17.65 -9.05
CA ILE A 154 -7.08 -17.70 -7.97
C ILE A 154 -7.10 -19.12 -7.42
N TYR A 155 -6.74 -19.27 -6.15
CA TYR A 155 -6.72 -20.56 -5.45
C TYR A 155 -7.80 -20.57 -4.37
N VAL A 156 -8.42 -21.73 -4.16
CA VAL A 156 -9.25 -21.96 -2.96
C VAL A 156 -8.36 -21.92 -1.73
N LYS A 157 -8.74 -21.13 -0.73
CA LYS A 157 -7.91 -20.93 0.47
C LYS A 157 -7.75 -22.19 1.30
N SER A 158 -8.78 -23.06 1.38
CA SER A 158 -8.79 -24.24 2.25
C SER A 158 -7.82 -25.35 1.81
N ASP A 159 -7.71 -25.60 0.50
CA ASP A 159 -6.92 -26.71 -0.05
C ASP A 159 -5.86 -26.31 -1.07
N TYR A 160 -5.84 -25.05 -1.47
CA TYR A 160 -4.95 -24.50 -2.50
C TYR A 160 -5.15 -25.13 -3.89
N SER A 161 -6.34 -25.61 -4.19
CA SER A 161 -6.68 -25.99 -5.54
C SER A 161 -6.78 -24.73 -6.41
N LEU A 162 -6.20 -24.79 -7.61
CA LEU A 162 -6.32 -23.71 -8.59
C LEU A 162 -7.74 -23.69 -9.15
N VAL A 163 -8.46 -22.62 -8.88
CA VAL A 163 -9.80 -22.40 -9.44
C VAL A 163 -9.68 -21.83 -10.84
N ARG A 164 -8.76 -20.86 -11.02
CA ARG A 164 -8.64 -20.13 -12.27
C ARG A 164 -7.28 -19.49 -12.44
N GLN A 165 -6.87 -19.47 -13.70
CA GLN A 165 -5.87 -18.57 -14.24
C GLN A 165 -6.56 -17.61 -15.21
N GLN A 166 -6.38 -16.31 -15.01
CA GLN A 166 -6.93 -15.27 -15.87
C GLN A 166 -5.81 -14.44 -16.45
N ASN A 167 -5.78 -14.33 -17.76
CA ASN A 167 -4.90 -13.40 -18.45
C ASN A 167 -5.55 -12.02 -18.51
N ILE A 168 -4.99 -11.03 -17.85
CA ILE A 168 -5.54 -9.67 -17.82
C ILE A 168 -5.28 -8.95 -19.15
N GLN A 169 -4.27 -9.36 -19.91
CA GLN A 169 -3.97 -8.85 -21.24
C GLN A 169 -5.16 -9.01 -22.22
N ASP A 170 -5.98 -10.05 -22.04
CA ASP A 170 -7.14 -10.30 -22.92
C ASP A 170 -8.19 -9.17 -22.85
N PHE A 171 -8.20 -8.40 -21.77
CA PHE A 171 -9.09 -7.25 -21.61
C PHE A 171 -8.53 -5.95 -22.20
N PHE A 172 -7.24 -5.90 -22.48
CA PHE A 172 -6.54 -4.72 -23.02
C PHE A 172 -5.70 -5.11 -24.25
N PRO A 173 -6.36 -5.46 -25.35
CA PRO A 173 -5.67 -5.88 -26.57
C PRO A 173 -4.82 -4.73 -27.15
N GLY A 174 -3.59 -5.06 -27.54
CA GLY A 174 -2.65 -4.09 -28.12
C GLY A 174 -1.71 -3.41 -27.10
N GLU A 175 -1.93 -3.61 -25.81
CA GLU A 175 -1.02 -3.11 -24.78
C GLU A 175 0.13 -4.09 -24.54
N GLU A 176 1.38 -3.64 -24.69
CA GLU A 176 2.56 -4.51 -24.58
C GLU A 176 3.07 -4.66 -23.12
N ASP A 177 2.94 -3.62 -22.29
CA ASP A 177 3.42 -3.59 -20.90
C ASP A 177 2.26 -3.57 -19.90
N LEU A 178 1.63 -4.72 -19.72
CA LEU A 178 0.58 -4.86 -18.73
C LEU A 178 1.14 -5.33 -17.39
N SER A 179 1.31 -4.39 -16.48
CA SER A 179 1.64 -4.68 -15.07
C SER A 179 0.39 -4.59 -14.21
N ILE A 180 0.07 -5.66 -13.49
CA ILE A 180 -0.96 -5.66 -12.46
C ILE A 180 -0.38 -5.00 -11.22
N LEU A 181 -1.00 -3.92 -10.76
CA LEU A 181 -0.51 -3.12 -9.63
C LEU A 181 -1.16 -3.54 -8.32
N GLU A 182 -2.49 -3.62 -8.30
CA GLU A 182 -3.26 -3.95 -7.10
C GLU A 182 -4.48 -4.80 -7.42
N ILE A 183 -4.97 -5.51 -6.40
CA ILE A 183 -6.23 -6.25 -6.44
C ILE A 183 -7.02 -5.96 -5.17
N TYR A 184 -8.33 -5.74 -5.32
CA TYR A 184 -9.28 -5.56 -4.24
C TYR A 184 -10.40 -6.58 -4.34
N SER A 185 -10.94 -6.99 -3.20
CA SER A 185 -12.22 -7.69 -3.13
C SER A 185 -13.29 -6.65 -2.81
N TYR A 186 -14.32 -6.59 -3.65
CA TYR A 186 -15.45 -5.69 -3.48
C TYR A 186 -16.73 -6.47 -3.73
N LYS A 187 -17.59 -6.65 -2.72
CA LYS A 187 -18.76 -7.54 -2.80
C LYS A 187 -18.35 -8.92 -3.35
N ASP A 188 -19.03 -9.40 -4.38
CA ASP A 188 -18.75 -10.67 -5.05
C ASP A 188 -17.84 -10.49 -6.30
N THR A 189 -16.98 -9.47 -6.29
CA THR A 189 -16.11 -9.13 -7.42
C THR A 189 -14.66 -8.96 -7.00
N PHE A 190 -13.75 -9.08 -7.98
CA PHE A 190 -12.38 -8.64 -7.91
C PHE A 190 -12.20 -7.39 -8.77
N ILE A 191 -11.73 -6.31 -8.16
CA ILE A 191 -11.29 -5.11 -8.86
C ILE A 191 -9.79 -5.20 -9.04
N ILE A 192 -9.33 -5.25 -10.27
CA ILE A 192 -7.92 -5.40 -10.62
C ILE A 192 -7.46 -4.10 -11.26
N ILE A 193 -6.47 -3.48 -10.65
CA ILE A 193 -5.80 -2.31 -11.20
C ILE A 193 -4.59 -2.79 -11.98
N ALA A 194 -4.63 -2.57 -13.27
CA ALA A 194 -3.48 -2.66 -14.16
C ALA A 194 -3.01 -1.27 -14.56
N ARG A 195 -1.74 -1.14 -14.96
CA ARG A 195 -1.21 0.16 -15.41
C ARG A 195 -2.06 0.82 -16.49
N VAL A 196 -2.64 0.05 -17.36
CA VAL A 196 -3.42 0.50 -18.54
C VAL A 196 -4.90 0.71 -18.25
N GLY A 197 -5.40 0.27 -17.09
CA GLY A 197 -6.82 0.41 -16.76
C GLY A 197 -7.25 -0.42 -15.56
N ILE A 198 -8.56 -0.52 -15.40
CA ILE A 198 -9.20 -1.26 -14.31
C ILE A 198 -10.16 -2.29 -14.90
N VAL A 199 -10.13 -3.52 -14.38
CA VAL A 199 -11.13 -4.55 -14.69
C VAL A 199 -11.84 -5.02 -13.44
N CYS A 200 -13.14 -5.24 -13.57
CA CYS A 200 -13.98 -5.85 -12.55
C CYS A 200 -14.40 -7.24 -13.02
N LEU A 201 -14.03 -8.24 -12.25
CA LEU A 201 -14.33 -9.65 -12.56
C LEU A 201 -15.23 -10.25 -11.50
N SER A 202 -16.18 -11.09 -11.92
CA SER A 202 -16.99 -11.89 -11.01
C SER A 202 -16.11 -12.88 -10.25
N GLN A 203 -16.25 -12.96 -8.92
CA GLN A 203 -15.57 -13.97 -8.09
C GLN A 203 -16.08 -15.39 -8.41
N LYS A 204 -17.33 -15.52 -8.85
CA LYS A 204 -17.98 -16.80 -9.12
C LYS A 204 -17.36 -17.52 -10.32
N ASP A 205 -17.21 -16.81 -11.42
CA ASP A 205 -16.83 -17.42 -12.70
C ASP A 205 -15.73 -16.64 -13.47
N GLY A 206 -15.26 -15.49 -12.94
CA GLY A 206 -14.24 -14.60 -13.52
C GLY A 206 -14.68 -13.94 -14.81
N SER A 207 -15.98 -13.94 -15.11
CA SER A 207 -16.50 -13.17 -16.22
C SER A 207 -16.25 -11.68 -15.98
N LEU A 208 -15.99 -10.98 -17.08
CA LEU A 208 -15.87 -9.53 -17.06
C LEU A 208 -17.23 -8.93 -16.73
N ILE A 209 -17.30 -8.08 -15.71
CA ILE A 209 -18.49 -7.30 -15.38
C ILE A 209 -18.41 -5.94 -16.05
N TRP A 210 -17.30 -5.24 -15.84
CA TRP A 210 -16.98 -3.98 -16.51
C TRP A 210 -15.47 -3.78 -16.61
N LYS A 211 -15.06 -2.86 -17.49
CA LYS A 211 -13.68 -2.36 -17.56
C LYS A 211 -13.65 -0.86 -17.78
N CYS A 212 -12.56 -0.24 -17.39
CA CYS A 212 -12.26 1.16 -17.59
C CYS A 212 -10.86 1.27 -18.21
N ASP A 213 -10.78 1.80 -19.44
CA ASP A 213 -9.54 1.91 -20.22
C ASP A 213 -8.78 3.22 -19.87
N HIS A 214 -8.81 3.64 -18.60
CA HIS A 214 -8.09 4.81 -18.10
C HIS A 214 -6.91 4.39 -17.24
N TYR A 215 -5.77 4.99 -17.50
CA TYR A 215 -4.56 4.75 -16.72
C TYR A 215 -4.83 4.87 -15.23
N ALA A 216 -4.44 3.84 -14.47
CA ALA A 216 -4.63 3.74 -13.03
C ALA A 216 -3.31 3.34 -12.35
N ARG A 217 -3.06 3.88 -11.16
CA ARG A 217 -1.90 3.50 -10.36
C ARG A 217 -2.28 3.02 -8.97
N THR A 218 -3.09 3.81 -8.29
CA THR A 218 -3.61 3.51 -6.97
C THR A 218 -5.09 3.85 -6.91
N MET A 219 -5.82 3.21 -6.01
CA MET A 219 -7.24 3.48 -5.79
C MET A 219 -7.56 3.44 -4.31
N GLU A 220 -8.31 4.43 -3.86
CA GLU A 220 -8.95 4.44 -2.54
C GLU A 220 -10.42 4.12 -2.70
N ILE A 221 -10.91 3.10 -1.98
CA ILE A 221 -12.31 2.67 -2.05
C ILE A 221 -13.11 3.28 -0.89
N VAL A 222 -14.15 4.02 -1.23
CA VAL A 222 -15.07 4.64 -0.27
C VAL A 222 -16.52 4.33 -0.69
N GLY A 223 -17.18 3.49 0.10
CA GLY A 223 -18.53 3.03 -0.26
C GLY A 223 -18.52 2.21 -1.55
N HIS A 224 -19.24 2.68 -2.57
CA HIS A 224 -19.29 2.07 -3.90
C HIS A 224 -18.43 2.81 -4.93
N TYR A 225 -17.63 3.78 -4.50
CA TYR A 225 -16.72 4.50 -5.37
C TYR A 225 -15.26 4.13 -5.16
N GLY A 226 -14.52 4.03 -6.27
CA GLY A 226 -13.07 3.99 -6.30
C GLY A 226 -12.52 5.35 -6.74
N TYR A 227 -11.70 5.97 -5.92
CA TYR A 227 -11.00 7.21 -6.27
C TYR A 227 -9.61 6.86 -6.76
N VAL A 228 -9.39 7.12 -8.05
CA VAL A 228 -8.18 6.71 -8.75
C VAL A 228 -7.28 7.91 -8.97
N CYS A 229 -6.01 7.73 -8.65
CA CYS A 229 -5.03 8.76 -8.85
C CYS A 229 -3.78 8.25 -9.58
N THR A 230 -3.26 9.12 -10.43
CA THR A 230 -1.96 8.98 -11.12
C THR A 230 -1.29 10.33 -11.13
N SER A 231 -0.03 10.40 -11.59
CA SER A 231 0.66 11.69 -11.73
C SER A 231 -0.06 12.69 -12.64
N LEU A 232 -0.92 12.22 -13.55
CA LEU A 232 -1.58 13.05 -14.56
C LEU A 232 -3.11 13.04 -14.47
N SER A 233 -3.69 12.10 -13.70
CA SER A 233 -5.13 11.88 -13.67
C SER A 233 -5.64 11.74 -12.25
N PHE A 234 -6.83 12.27 -12.01
CA PHE A 234 -7.61 12.04 -10.81
C PHE A 234 -9.09 11.92 -11.20
N TYR A 235 -9.69 10.77 -10.96
CA TYR A 235 -11.07 10.50 -11.31
C TYR A 235 -11.74 9.55 -10.31
N ARG A 236 -13.04 9.50 -10.35
CA ARG A 236 -13.87 8.57 -9.58
C ARG A 236 -14.46 7.51 -10.51
N VAL A 237 -14.49 6.27 -10.08
CA VAL A 237 -15.19 5.17 -10.77
C VAL A 237 -16.25 4.59 -9.84
N ASP A 238 -17.46 4.39 -10.37
CA ASP A 238 -18.48 3.61 -9.68
C ASP A 238 -18.14 2.11 -9.79
N LEU A 239 -17.95 1.44 -8.66
CA LEU A 239 -17.51 0.06 -8.62
C LEU A 239 -18.60 -0.95 -8.97
N ASP A 240 -19.86 -0.54 -8.98
CA ASP A 240 -20.98 -1.40 -9.37
C ASP A 240 -21.19 -1.38 -10.89
N THR A 241 -20.96 -0.24 -11.54
CA THR A 241 -21.27 -0.04 -12.96
C THR A 241 -20.04 0.11 -13.88
N GLY A 242 -18.91 0.56 -13.31
CA GLY A 242 -17.71 0.92 -14.07
C GLY A 242 -17.77 2.32 -14.69
N GLU A 243 -18.85 3.07 -14.44
CA GLU A 243 -18.93 4.46 -14.90
C GLU A 243 -17.88 5.32 -14.21
N PHE A 244 -17.18 6.15 -14.97
CA PHE A 244 -16.18 7.05 -14.43
C PHE A 244 -16.62 8.50 -14.50
N TYR A 245 -16.16 9.29 -13.54
CA TYR A 245 -16.46 10.70 -13.43
C TYR A 245 -15.17 11.51 -13.28
N ASN A 246 -14.98 12.50 -14.15
CA ASN A 246 -13.90 13.47 -14.08
C ASN A 246 -14.34 14.73 -13.34
N TYR A 247 -13.56 15.17 -12.37
CA TYR A 247 -13.82 16.40 -11.62
C TYR A 247 -13.59 17.66 -12.48
N ASN A 248 -12.77 17.56 -13.49
CA ASN A 248 -12.54 18.63 -14.45
C ASN A 248 -13.04 18.22 -15.84
N ARG A 249 -13.98 18.97 -16.38
CA ARG A 249 -14.58 18.68 -17.69
C ARG A 249 -13.58 18.69 -18.85
N LYS A 250 -12.47 19.41 -18.70
CA LYS A 250 -11.45 19.57 -19.77
C LYS A 250 -10.32 18.55 -19.65
N TYR A 251 -9.99 18.13 -18.44
CA TYR A 251 -8.86 17.22 -18.16
C TYR A 251 -9.28 16.15 -17.19
N SER A 252 -8.70 14.96 -17.31
CA SER A 252 -8.91 13.85 -16.36
C SER A 252 -8.16 14.06 -15.05
N ARG A 253 -8.24 15.25 -14.45
CA ARG A 253 -7.57 15.64 -13.22
C ARG A 253 -8.41 16.62 -12.40
N LEU A 254 -7.97 16.93 -11.21
CA LEU A 254 -8.55 18.01 -10.40
C LEU A 254 -8.36 19.38 -11.07
N PRO A 255 -9.22 20.37 -10.79
CA PRO A 255 -9.00 21.75 -11.23
C PRO A 255 -7.68 22.33 -10.70
N ASP A 256 -7.09 23.28 -11.42
CA ASP A 256 -5.96 24.05 -10.90
C ASP A 256 -6.40 24.85 -9.67
N PHE A 257 -5.48 25.11 -8.75
CA PHE A 257 -5.74 25.90 -7.55
C PHE A 257 -4.75 27.05 -7.41
N GLU A 258 -5.19 28.14 -6.80
CA GLU A 258 -4.36 29.29 -6.46
C GLU A 258 -3.90 29.19 -4.99
N TYR A 259 -2.60 29.42 -4.76
CA TYR A 259 -2.03 29.50 -3.43
C TYR A 259 -0.94 30.58 -3.41
N ASN A 260 -1.05 31.53 -2.46
CA ASN A 260 -0.14 32.69 -2.35
C ASN A 260 0.04 33.48 -3.65
N GLY A 261 -1.02 33.60 -4.50
CA GLY A 261 -1.00 34.33 -5.76
C GLY A 261 -0.32 33.57 -6.92
N GLU A 262 0.08 32.34 -6.73
CA GLU A 262 0.59 31.44 -7.77
C GLU A 262 -0.46 30.37 -8.11
N ASN A 263 -0.58 30.05 -9.40
CA ASN A 263 -1.46 28.99 -9.87
C ASN A 263 -0.70 27.66 -9.92
N HIS A 264 -1.29 26.61 -9.34
CA HIS A 264 -0.68 25.29 -9.22
C HIS A 264 -1.51 24.22 -9.93
N TRP A 265 -0.80 23.32 -10.60
CA TRP A 265 -1.37 22.14 -11.23
C TRP A 265 -1.32 20.96 -10.23
N PRO A 266 -2.48 20.36 -9.88
CA PRO A 266 -2.52 19.21 -8.99
C PRO A 266 -1.99 17.94 -9.68
N SER A 267 -0.75 17.59 -9.37
CA SER A 267 -0.09 16.36 -9.83
C SER A 267 0.40 15.61 -8.61
N GLY A 268 -0.09 14.41 -8.39
CA GLY A 268 0.28 13.60 -7.25
C GLY A 268 0.12 12.11 -7.52
N HIS A 269 0.37 11.29 -6.53
CA HIS A 269 0.46 9.83 -6.72
C HIS A 269 -0.42 9.03 -5.77
N ARG A 270 -0.91 9.66 -4.71
CA ARG A 270 -1.67 8.97 -3.67
C ARG A 270 -2.90 9.75 -3.27
N VAL A 271 -3.94 9.00 -2.95
CA VAL A 271 -5.17 9.51 -2.36
C VAL A 271 -5.52 8.65 -1.16
N VAL A 272 -5.98 9.29 -0.08
CA VAL A 272 -6.38 8.62 1.16
C VAL A 272 -7.69 9.25 1.63
N TYR A 273 -8.68 8.43 1.99
CA TYR A 273 -9.92 8.93 2.58
C TYR A 273 -9.81 9.03 4.10
N HIS A 274 -10.11 10.20 4.63
CA HIS A 274 -10.16 10.42 6.07
C HIS A 274 -11.17 11.49 6.44
N LYS A 275 -12.07 11.20 7.41
CA LYS A 275 -13.08 12.12 7.96
C LYS A 275 -13.91 12.83 6.89
N GLY A 276 -14.40 12.10 5.91
CA GLY A 276 -15.28 12.66 4.87
C GLY A 276 -14.57 13.35 3.72
N LEU A 277 -13.24 13.46 3.76
CA LEU A 277 -12.43 14.13 2.73
C LEU A 277 -11.45 13.15 2.08
N LEU A 278 -11.08 13.43 0.84
CA LEU A 278 -9.97 12.81 0.15
C LEU A 278 -8.73 13.68 0.31
N TRP A 279 -7.68 13.08 0.82
CA TRP A 279 -6.38 13.70 1.03
C TRP A 279 -5.45 13.27 -0.07
N TYR A 280 -4.83 14.25 -0.73
CA TYR A 280 -4.06 14.05 -1.94
C TYR A 280 -2.74 14.80 -1.85
N ASP A 281 -1.65 14.16 -2.28
CA ASP A 281 -0.34 14.78 -2.42
C ASP A 281 -0.27 15.56 -3.73
N VAL A 282 0.33 16.73 -3.70
CA VAL A 282 0.59 17.52 -4.90
C VAL A 282 2.07 17.87 -4.98
N HIS A 283 2.65 17.54 -6.13
CA HIS A 283 4.05 17.81 -6.41
C HIS A 283 4.18 19.09 -7.22
N THR A 284 5.07 19.96 -6.80
CA THR A 284 5.43 21.18 -7.53
C THR A 284 6.94 21.29 -7.71
N SER A 285 7.39 22.31 -8.44
CA SER A 285 8.81 22.55 -8.65
C SER A 285 9.57 23.07 -7.42
N LYS A 286 8.83 23.58 -6.40
CA LYS A 286 9.43 24.17 -5.19
C LYS A 286 9.20 23.27 -3.98
N HIS A 287 7.97 23.25 -3.49
CA HIS A 287 7.57 22.52 -2.31
C HIS A 287 6.36 21.65 -2.61
N PRO A 288 6.22 20.48 -1.98
CA PRO A 288 5.01 19.68 -2.11
C PRO A 288 3.86 20.28 -1.31
N PHE A 289 2.64 19.95 -1.73
CA PHE A 289 1.42 20.28 -1.01
C PHE A 289 0.70 19.03 -0.57
N ILE A 290 -0.03 19.16 0.52
CA ILE A 290 -1.12 18.26 0.88
C ILE A 290 -2.41 19.05 0.70
N ILE A 291 -3.36 18.45 0.00
CA ILE A 291 -4.67 19.03 -0.20
C ILE A 291 -5.74 18.09 0.32
N ALA A 292 -6.83 18.67 0.85
CA ALA A 292 -8.04 17.93 1.17
C ALA A 292 -9.16 18.40 0.25
N ILE A 293 -9.87 17.46 -0.36
CA ILE A 293 -10.94 17.73 -1.31
C ILE A 293 -12.23 17.04 -0.89
N ASP A 294 -13.33 17.67 -1.23
CA ASP A 294 -14.64 17.05 -1.12
C ASP A 294 -14.77 15.93 -2.17
N PRO A 295 -15.11 14.69 -1.77
CA PRO A 295 -15.13 13.55 -2.68
C PRO A 295 -16.21 13.61 -3.76
N GLU A 296 -17.30 14.38 -3.53
CA GLU A 296 -18.40 14.48 -4.50
C GLU A 296 -18.14 15.57 -5.55
N THR A 297 -17.58 16.70 -5.12
CA THR A 297 -17.42 17.88 -5.98
C THR A 297 -16.01 18.10 -6.48
N GLY A 298 -15.00 17.55 -5.82
CA GLY A 298 -13.59 17.83 -6.05
C GLY A 298 -13.14 19.22 -5.60
N ASN A 299 -13.98 19.94 -4.85
CA ASN A 299 -13.65 21.26 -4.33
C ASN A 299 -12.62 21.16 -3.21
N TYR A 300 -11.63 22.05 -3.25
CA TYR A 300 -10.58 22.15 -2.26
C TYR A 300 -11.17 22.64 -0.93
N GLN A 301 -10.96 21.87 0.15
CA GLN A 301 -11.38 22.19 1.51
C GLN A 301 -10.21 22.67 2.37
N TRP A 302 -9.00 22.20 2.05
CA TRP A 302 -7.79 22.57 2.74
C TRP A 302 -6.58 22.41 1.81
N ILE A 303 -5.64 23.34 1.91
CA ILE A 303 -4.39 23.35 1.13
C ILE A 303 -3.27 23.70 2.09
N HIS A 304 -2.20 22.91 2.08
CA HIS A 304 -1.03 23.13 2.94
C HIS A 304 0.25 22.85 2.17
N GLU A 305 1.12 23.86 2.13
CA GLU A 305 2.46 23.75 1.58
C GLU A 305 3.44 23.23 2.64
N ILE A 306 4.22 22.18 2.33
CA ILE A 306 5.27 21.68 3.23
C ILE A 306 6.57 22.39 2.91
N THR A 307 6.76 23.60 3.45
CA THR A 307 7.93 24.45 3.19
C THR A 307 9.25 23.86 3.72
N SER A 308 9.18 22.88 4.62
CA SER A 308 10.33 22.16 5.19
C SER A 308 10.78 20.96 4.37
N SER A 309 10.16 20.71 3.20
CA SER A 309 10.56 19.70 2.22
C SER A 309 10.61 20.30 0.82
N ASN A 310 11.61 19.89 0.04
CA ASN A 310 11.74 20.18 -1.39
C ASN A 310 11.56 18.92 -2.24
N ARG A 311 10.97 17.88 -1.64
CA ARG A 311 10.87 16.54 -2.22
C ARG A 311 9.42 16.12 -2.40
N TYR A 312 9.23 15.06 -3.18
CA TYR A 312 7.92 14.47 -3.38
C TYR A 312 7.42 13.82 -2.11
N ILE A 313 6.12 13.96 -1.86
CA ILE A 313 5.45 13.19 -0.81
C ILE A 313 5.35 11.74 -1.27
N GLU A 314 5.79 10.84 -0.41
CA GLU A 314 5.74 9.40 -0.66
C GLU A 314 4.47 8.77 -0.07
N ASN A 315 4.04 9.25 1.10
CA ASN A 315 2.88 8.66 1.77
C ASN A 315 2.15 9.66 2.68
N ILE A 316 0.84 9.49 2.77
CA ILE A 316 -0.03 10.17 3.74
C ILE A 316 -0.79 9.08 4.49
N LYS A 317 -0.74 9.07 5.81
CA LYS A 317 -1.47 8.15 6.67
C LYS A 317 -2.11 8.90 7.82
N PHE A 318 -3.26 8.41 8.26
CA PHE A 318 -3.98 8.96 9.41
C PHE A 318 -4.09 7.93 10.51
N TYR A 319 -3.80 8.35 11.73
CA TYR A 319 -3.93 7.55 12.93
C TYR A 319 -4.39 8.44 14.07
N ASP A 320 -5.45 8.06 14.75
CA ASP A 320 -6.09 8.86 15.78
C ASP A 320 -6.43 10.27 15.25
N ASN A 321 -5.94 11.32 15.89
CA ASN A 321 -6.12 12.72 15.47
C ASN A 321 -4.88 13.28 14.77
N ARG A 322 -4.03 12.41 14.19
CA ARG A 322 -2.78 12.82 13.56
C ARG A 322 -2.72 12.41 12.11
N MET A 323 -2.09 13.27 11.35
CA MET A 323 -1.67 12.99 9.97
C MET A 323 -0.14 12.83 9.95
N PHE A 324 0.29 11.76 9.32
CA PHE A 324 1.69 11.39 9.13
C PHE A 324 2.01 11.45 7.64
N VAL A 325 3.03 12.21 7.29
CA VAL A 325 3.43 12.43 5.89
C VAL A 325 4.90 12.10 5.76
N THR A 326 5.25 11.28 4.77
CA THR A 326 6.66 11.03 4.42
C THR A 326 7.00 11.62 3.07
N ASP A 327 8.24 12.08 2.92
CA ASP A 327 8.81 12.50 1.64
C ASP A 327 9.90 11.53 1.16
N THR A 328 10.37 11.74 -0.07
CA THR A 328 11.39 10.89 -0.71
C THR A 328 12.81 11.13 -0.18
N ASP A 329 13.02 12.07 0.73
CA ASP A 329 14.27 12.26 1.50
C ASP A 329 14.20 11.59 2.87
N TYR A 330 13.25 10.65 3.06
CA TYR A 330 13.09 9.89 4.29
C TYR A 330 12.78 10.74 5.52
N ASN A 331 12.07 11.87 5.33
CA ASN A 331 11.53 12.65 6.42
C ASN A 331 10.11 12.23 6.75
N LEU A 332 9.77 12.14 8.03
CA LEU A 332 8.42 11.98 8.54
C LEU A 332 7.96 13.28 9.19
N PHE A 333 6.91 13.86 8.67
CA PHE A 333 6.23 15.02 9.22
C PHE A 333 4.97 14.55 9.97
N ILE A 334 4.82 14.99 11.21
CA ILE A 334 3.67 14.66 12.06
C ILE A 334 2.87 15.93 12.25
N TYR A 335 1.58 15.83 11.97
CA TYR A 335 0.62 16.91 12.13
C TYR A 335 -0.44 16.50 13.15
N GLU A 336 -0.87 17.44 13.98
CA GLU A 336 -2.01 17.27 14.88
C GLU A 336 -3.19 18.11 14.40
N GLU A 337 -4.41 17.59 14.61
CA GLU A 337 -5.65 18.28 14.29
C GLU A 337 -5.85 19.43 15.29
N GLU A 338 -6.17 20.63 14.79
CA GLU A 338 -6.53 21.83 15.58
C GLU A 338 -8.03 21.88 15.89
#